data_7270da8435ad343d395d297e53516e23
#
_entry.id   7270da8435ad343d395d297e53516e23
#
_cell.length_a   1.000
_cell.length_b   1.000
_cell.length_c   1.000
_cell.angle_alpha   90.00
_cell.angle_beta   90.00
_cell.angle_gamma   90.00
#
_symmetry.space_group_name_H-M   'P 1'
#
loop_
_entity.id
_entity.type
_entity.pdbx_description
1 polymer ?
#
loop_
_entity_poly.entity_id
_entity_poly.type
_entity_poly.pdbx_seq_one_letter_code
_entity_poly.pdbx_strand_id
1 'polypeptide(L)'
;NGEVDSVNLSESNMMTIYNDQNHKFHNQLVPKRHEIYSRQIRFNFDKHNEDGTPDENWNKAVANEAFRKSWYYGLNLVDNFKRTNPIKPMNCENNFYSTKGLCYTSGGEDYVELVRKELGLPKENGETPIRLDADKAAEYKKQAMEELSAIGVTFPVMVDYYIAGSNQIALDSANVMAQCFSDSLGDDYVKLNIKTYIKSSTKEVYTPKLHSIAAGAGWGADYGDPQNYLIQEAYKYDNAYYSAKYTNIGSVEENENNKELINDYKEFTRLLEEADNIVDDMDKRYAAFAKAEAYMIDNALVIPQYCGDGWTLTKINPYSMKRAVFGCQNNKMKNWETNKNGYTAEEMEKLKAEYEAN
;
A
#
# COMPACT_ATOMS: atom_id res chain seq x y z
N ASN A 1 31.24 10.80 3.47
CA ASN A 1 32.32 11.33 4.33
C ASN A 1 32.48 10.56 5.66
N GLY A 2 31.62 9.57 5.97
CA GLY A 2 31.71 8.78 7.21
C GLY A 2 31.12 9.46 8.46
N GLU A 3 30.41 10.58 8.27
CA GLU A 3 29.82 11.38 9.35
C GLU A 3 28.43 10.88 9.80
N VAL A 4 27.83 9.97 9.02
CA VAL A 4 26.54 9.35 9.32
C VAL A 4 26.65 7.84 9.34
N ASP A 5 25.78 7.17 10.12
CA ASP A 5 25.82 5.71 10.26
C ASP A 5 24.97 4.99 9.20
N SER A 6 24.05 5.68 8.55
CA SER A 6 23.25 5.14 7.44
C SER A 6 22.81 6.26 6.51
N VAL A 7 22.61 5.95 5.23
CA VAL A 7 22.16 6.90 4.23
C VAL A 7 21.08 6.32 3.33
N ASN A 8 20.04 7.09 3.08
CA ASN A 8 19.07 6.78 2.05
C ASN A 8 19.63 7.24 0.70
N LEU A 9 19.69 6.31 -0.25
CA LEU A 9 20.16 6.57 -1.59
C LEU A 9 18.99 6.93 -2.52
N SER A 10 19.25 7.87 -3.45
CA SER A 10 18.33 8.05 -4.58
C SER A 10 18.43 6.89 -5.56
N GLU A 11 17.43 6.71 -6.40
CA GLU A 11 17.42 5.71 -7.47
C GLU A 11 18.69 5.76 -8.30
N SER A 12 19.08 6.95 -8.79
CA SER A 12 20.29 7.14 -9.61
C SER A 12 21.58 6.77 -8.86
N ASN A 13 21.68 7.11 -7.57
CA ASN A 13 22.86 6.74 -6.76
C ASN A 13 22.92 5.22 -6.52
N MET A 14 21.79 4.57 -6.27
CA MET A 14 21.75 3.11 -6.16
C MET A 14 22.24 2.44 -7.45
N MET A 15 21.73 2.86 -8.60
CA MET A 15 22.09 2.30 -9.89
C MET A 15 23.55 2.59 -10.28
N THR A 16 24.06 3.79 -9.96
CA THR A 16 25.47 4.13 -10.19
C THR A 16 26.39 3.21 -9.39
N ILE A 17 26.10 3.00 -8.11
CA ILE A 17 26.91 2.12 -7.26
C ILE A 17 26.77 0.65 -7.68
N TYR A 18 25.58 0.21 -8.02
CA TYR A 18 25.27 -1.18 -8.38
C TYR A 18 25.93 -1.58 -9.70
N ASN A 19 25.87 -0.73 -10.72
CA ASN A 19 26.37 -1.05 -12.07
C ASN A 19 27.90 -0.92 -12.22
N ASP A 20 28.56 -0.13 -11.39
CA ASP A 20 30.01 0.04 -11.43
C ASP A 20 30.68 -0.84 -10.37
N GLN A 21 31.17 -2.02 -10.80
CA GLN A 21 31.90 -2.95 -9.92
C GLN A 21 33.17 -2.36 -9.31
N ASN A 22 33.74 -1.31 -9.90
CA ASN A 22 34.92 -0.60 -9.39
C ASN A 22 34.53 0.57 -8.48
N HIS A 23 33.26 0.86 -8.31
CA HIS A 23 32.82 1.93 -7.43
C HIS A 23 33.21 1.61 -5.98
N LYS A 24 33.78 2.58 -5.28
CA LYS A 24 34.32 2.42 -3.91
C LYS A 24 33.32 1.86 -2.88
N PHE A 25 32.01 1.98 -3.13
CA PHE A 25 30.94 1.50 -2.26
C PHE A 25 30.18 0.30 -2.85
N HIS A 26 30.62 -0.25 -3.99
CA HIS A 26 29.90 -1.35 -4.64
C HIS A 26 29.64 -2.51 -3.67
N ASN A 27 30.68 -2.99 -2.97
CA ASN A 27 30.59 -4.09 -2.02
C ASN A 27 29.88 -3.73 -0.70
N GLN A 28 29.59 -2.44 -0.47
CA GLN A 28 28.88 -1.96 0.72
C GLN A 28 27.43 -1.57 0.43
N LEU A 29 27.00 -1.69 -0.82
CA LEU A 29 25.59 -1.52 -1.17
C LEU A 29 24.82 -2.77 -0.72
N VAL A 30 24.01 -2.62 0.30
CA VAL A 30 23.30 -3.74 0.95
C VAL A 30 21.79 -3.53 0.95
N PRO A 31 21.00 -4.62 0.87
CA PRO A 31 19.56 -4.51 1.00
C PRO A 31 19.16 -4.03 2.41
N LYS A 32 18.13 -3.21 2.47
CA LYS A 32 17.48 -2.87 3.72
C LYS A 32 16.69 -4.08 4.23
N ARG A 33 16.48 -4.14 5.53
CA ARG A 33 15.49 -5.06 6.08
C ARG A 33 14.11 -4.66 5.58
N HIS A 34 13.28 -5.64 5.23
CA HIS A 34 11.89 -5.41 4.80
C HIS A 34 11.15 -4.49 5.76
N GLU A 35 10.46 -3.49 5.24
CA GLU A 35 9.71 -2.54 6.04
C GLU A 35 8.38 -3.17 6.48
N ILE A 36 8.05 -3.03 7.76
CA ILE A 36 6.76 -3.47 8.34
C ILE A 36 5.70 -2.37 8.22
N TYR A 37 5.65 -1.72 7.08
CA TYR A 37 4.75 -0.61 6.78
C TYR A 37 4.16 -0.83 5.39
N SER A 38 2.88 -1.15 5.33
CA SER A 38 2.19 -1.39 4.07
C SER A 38 1.56 -0.12 3.54
N ARG A 39 1.53 0.02 2.23
CA ARG A 39 0.93 1.16 1.52
C ARG A 39 -0.10 0.68 0.53
N GLN A 40 -1.19 1.43 0.43
CA GLN A 40 -2.34 1.11 -0.40
C GLN A 40 -2.75 2.31 -1.25
N ILE A 41 -3.54 2.06 -2.28
CA ILE A 41 -4.41 3.04 -2.91
C ILE A 41 -5.76 2.94 -2.21
N ARG A 42 -6.19 4.04 -1.60
CA ARG A 42 -7.53 4.21 -1.05
C ARG A 42 -8.33 5.12 -1.92
N PHE A 43 -9.56 4.74 -2.17
CA PHE A 43 -10.53 5.54 -2.91
C PHE A 43 -11.28 6.47 -1.96
N ASN A 44 -11.51 7.70 -2.38
CA ASN A 44 -12.44 8.59 -1.70
C ASN A 44 -13.85 8.38 -2.27
N PHE A 45 -14.75 7.88 -1.48
CA PHE A 45 -16.12 7.55 -1.89
C PHE A 45 -17.10 8.72 -1.74
N ASP A 46 -16.63 9.84 -1.17
CA ASP A 46 -17.42 11.07 -0.98
C ASP A 46 -16.56 12.29 -1.38
N LYS A 47 -16.13 12.27 -2.64
CA LYS A 47 -15.32 13.36 -3.20
C LYS A 47 -16.18 14.60 -3.46
N HIS A 48 -15.59 15.76 -3.15
CA HIS A 48 -16.18 17.06 -3.41
C HIS A 48 -15.32 17.87 -4.41
N ASN A 49 -15.96 18.80 -5.08
CA ASN A 49 -15.33 19.83 -5.87
C ASN A 49 -14.81 20.97 -4.98
N GLU A 50 -14.01 21.90 -5.53
CA GLU A 50 -13.46 23.04 -4.78
C GLU A 50 -14.55 24.00 -4.25
N ASP A 51 -15.73 24.01 -4.85
CA ASP A 51 -16.89 24.77 -4.40
C ASP A 51 -17.72 24.07 -3.32
N GLY A 52 -17.30 22.86 -2.90
CA GLY A 52 -17.94 22.05 -1.87
C GLY A 52 -19.09 21.19 -2.38
N THR A 53 -19.41 21.20 -3.66
CA THR A 53 -20.41 20.30 -4.24
C THR A 53 -19.87 18.89 -4.42
N PRO A 54 -20.67 17.81 -4.33
CA PRO A 54 -20.23 16.46 -4.65
C PRO A 54 -19.71 16.33 -6.10
N ASP A 55 -18.60 15.60 -6.30
CA ASP A 55 -18.18 15.18 -7.63
C ASP A 55 -18.97 13.95 -8.08
N GLU A 56 -20.11 14.20 -8.67
CA GLU A 56 -21.04 13.15 -9.11
C GLU A 56 -20.42 12.13 -10.07
N ASN A 57 -19.53 12.58 -10.97
CA ASN A 57 -18.92 11.70 -11.95
C ASN A 57 -17.97 10.69 -11.27
N TRP A 58 -17.09 11.19 -10.39
CA TRP A 58 -16.20 10.34 -9.64
C TRP A 58 -16.96 9.45 -8.64
N ASN A 59 -17.88 10.02 -7.87
CA ASN A 59 -18.57 9.29 -6.80
C ASN A 59 -19.40 8.11 -7.33
N LYS A 60 -20.03 8.28 -8.51
CA LYS A 60 -20.71 7.17 -9.21
C LYS A 60 -19.71 6.14 -9.73
N ALA A 61 -18.62 6.59 -10.36
CA ALA A 61 -17.62 5.69 -10.92
C ALA A 61 -16.97 4.83 -9.83
N VAL A 62 -16.53 5.44 -8.73
CA VAL A 62 -15.82 4.72 -7.66
C VAL A 62 -16.73 3.81 -6.83
N ALA A 63 -18.04 4.08 -6.79
CA ALA A 63 -18.99 3.19 -6.14
C ALA A 63 -19.20 1.87 -6.91
N ASN A 64 -18.94 1.86 -8.22
CA ASN A 64 -19.09 0.67 -9.05
C ASN A 64 -17.96 -0.34 -8.79
N GLU A 65 -18.32 -1.58 -8.47
CA GLU A 65 -17.37 -2.65 -8.17
C GLU A 65 -16.48 -3.00 -9.37
N ALA A 66 -17.07 -3.11 -10.58
CA ALA A 66 -16.33 -3.43 -11.78
C ALA A 66 -15.28 -2.34 -12.10
N PHE A 67 -15.59 -1.06 -11.83
CA PHE A 67 -14.62 0.03 -11.95
C PHE A 67 -13.41 -0.19 -11.02
N ARG A 68 -13.61 -0.51 -9.75
CA ARG A 68 -12.52 -0.76 -8.79
C ARG A 68 -11.77 -2.04 -9.11
N LYS A 69 -12.46 -3.12 -9.49
CA LYS A 69 -11.84 -4.40 -9.89
C LYS A 69 -11.01 -4.28 -11.17
N SER A 70 -11.40 -3.44 -12.11
CA SER A 70 -10.59 -3.17 -13.30
C SER A 70 -9.21 -2.58 -12.96
N TRP A 71 -9.14 -1.75 -11.89
CA TRP A 71 -7.86 -1.24 -11.38
C TRP A 71 -7.09 -2.31 -10.62
N TYR A 72 -7.78 -3.10 -9.79
CA TYR A 72 -7.13 -4.16 -9.03
C TYR A 72 -6.41 -5.14 -9.93
N TYR A 73 -7.08 -5.61 -10.99
CA TYR A 73 -6.49 -6.57 -11.92
C TYR A 73 -5.63 -5.93 -13.02
N GLY A 74 -5.79 -4.65 -13.32
CA GLY A 74 -5.15 -4.01 -14.48
C GLY A 74 -3.97 -3.10 -14.13
N LEU A 75 -3.99 -2.39 -13.00
CA LEU A 75 -3.02 -1.34 -12.71
C LEU A 75 -1.63 -1.90 -12.37
N ASN A 76 -0.70 -1.80 -13.30
CA ASN A 76 0.70 -2.20 -13.11
C ASN A 76 1.54 -1.04 -12.57
N LEU A 77 2.07 -1.18 -11.37
CA LEU A 77 2.86 -0.16 -10.66
C LEU A 77 4.35 -0.48 -10.57
N VAL A 78 4.86 -1.43 -11.35
CA VAL A 78 6.28 -1.85 -11.28
C VAL A 78 7.23 -0.68 -11.52
N ASP A 79 6.91 0.23 -12.44
CA ASP A 79 7.76 1.40 -12.69
C ASP A 79 7.78 2.37 -11.49
N ASN A 80 6.67 2.44 -10.74
CA ASN A 80 6.66 3.16 -9.48
C ASN A 80 7.51 2.45 -8.40
N PHE A 81 7.53 1.12 -8.38
CA PHE A 81 8.40 0.35 -7.46
C PHE A 81 9.89 0.57 -7.76
N LYS A 82 10.28 0.75 -9.02
CA LYS A 82 11.66 1.09 -9.41
C LYS A 82 12.18 2.38 -8.75
N ARG A 83 11.29 3.31 -8.41
CA ARG A 83 11.66 4.52 -7.67
C ARG A 83 12.18 4.22 -6.26
N THR A 84 11.68 3.16 -5.65
CA THR A 84 12.09 2.72 -4.30
C THR A 84 13.21 1.68 -4.37
N ASN A 85 13.07 0.71 -5.26
CA ASN A 85 14.04 -0.38 -5.46
C ASN A 85 14.31 -0.60 -6.95
N PRO A 86 15.24 0.14 -7.56
CA PRO A 86 15.53 -0.01 -8.99
C PRO A 86 16.27 -1.32 -9.32
N ILE A 87 16.86 -1.98 -8.33
CA ILE A 87 17.65 -3.22 -8.52
C ILE A 87 16.73 -4.44 -8.53
N LYS A 88 15.77 -4.49 -7.60
CA LYS A 88 14.79 -5.60 -7.46
C LYS A 88 13.40 -5.04 -7.17
N PRO A 89 12.73 -4.40 -8.13
CA PRO A 89 11.48 -3.69 -7.89
C PRO A 89 10.36 -4.58 -7.35
N MET A 90 10.31 -5.86 -7.77
CA MET A 90 9.30 -6.80 -7.31
C MET A 90 9.40 -7.16 -5.82
N ASN A 91 10.53 -6.89 -5.17
CA ASN A 91 10.61 -7.03 -3.72
C ASN A 91 9.71 -6.01 -2.98
N CYS A 92 9.32 -4.93 -3.64
CA CYS A 92 8.41 -3.94 -3.09
C CYS A 92 6.95 -4.38 -3.16
N GLU A 93 6.58 -5.36 -4.00
CA GLU A 93 5.20 -5.77 -4.16
C GLU A 93 4.60 -6.22 -2.83
N ASN A 94 3.44 -5.66 -2.49
CA ASN A 94 2.61 -6.13 -1.39
C ASN A 94 1.19 -6.36 -1.89
N ASN A 95 0.71 -7.60 -1.76
CA ASN A 95 -0.62 -8.02 -2.19
C ASN A 95 -1.64 -8.02 -1.04
N PHE A 96 -1.24 -7.52 0.12
CA PHE A 96 -2.03 -7.54 1.36
C PHE A 96 -2.20 -6.13 1.89
N TYR A 97 -3.26 -5.94 2.65
CA TYR A 97 -3.46 -4.70 3.41
C TYR A 97 -2.48 -4.63 4.59
N SER A 98 -2.28 -5.75 5.26
CA SER A 98 -1.28 -5.95 6.31
C SER A 98 0.12 -6.18 5.73
N THR A 99 1.10 -6.51 6.57
CA THR A 99 2.46 -6.81 6.16
C THR A 99 2.94 -8.15 6.67
N LYS A 100 3.88 -8.73 5.93
CA LYS A 100 4.64 -9.89 6.38
C LYS A 100 5.34 -9.60 7.72
N GLY A 101 5.30 -10.56 8.63
CA GLY A 101 5.93 -10.45 9.95
C GLY A 101 5.08 -9.74 11.00
N LEU A 102 3.79 -9.51 10.74
CA LEU A 102 2.86 -8.91 11.70
C LEU A 102 2.62 -9.81 12.91
N CYS A 103 2.21 -11.04 12.67
CA CYS A 103 2.02 -12.08 13.67
C CYS A 103 2.09 -13.46 13.03
N TYR A 104 2.16 -14.49 13.86
CA TYR A 104 2.32 -15.88 13.43
C TYR A 104 1.33 -16.77 14.15
N THR A 105 0.83 -17.80 13.44
CA THR A 105 0.04 -18.87 14.04
C THR A 105 0.86 -19.66 15.06
N SER A 106 0.20 -20.47 15.87
CA SER A 106 0.88 -21.41 16.79
C SER A 106 1.83 -22.38 16.06
N GLY A 107 1.56 -22.67 14.79
CA GLY A 107 2.41 -23.47 13.90
C GLY A 107 3.56 -22.70 13.25
N GLY A 108 3.73 -21.39 13.53
CA GLY A 108 4.78 -20.54 12.96
C GLY A 108 4.49 -20.03 11.54
N GLU A 109 3.27 -20.20 11.02
CA GLU A 109 2.88 -19.63 9.73
C GLU A 109 2.58 -18.13 9.87
N ASP A 110 3.16 -17.32 8.98
CA ASP A 110 2.92 -15.86 8.93
C ASP A 110 1.44 -15.58 8.59
N TYR A 111 0.85 -14.59 9.26
CA TYR A 111 -0.54 -14.17 9.03
C TYR A 111 -0.86 -13.88 7.56
N VAL A 112 0.03 -13.23 6.83
CA VAL A 112 -0.21 -12.93 5.40
C VAL A 112 -0.34 -14.19 4.53
N GLU A 113 0.17 -15.34 4.97
CA GLU A 113 -0.01 -16.60 4.25
C GLU A 113 -1.45 -17.14 4.41
N LEU A 114 -2.14 -16.81 5.52
CA LEU A 114 -3.57 -17.09 5.65
C LEU A 114 -4.38 -16.23 4.67
N VAL A 115 -4.09 -14.94 4.59
CA VAL A 115 -4.73 -14.03 3.63
C VAL A 115 -4.46 -14.47 2.19
N ARG A 116 -3.23 -14.89 1.88
CA ARG A 116 -2.84 -15.43 0.56
C ARG A 116 -3.70 -16.63 0.16
N LYS A 117 -3.95 -17.54 1.10
CA LYS A 117 -4.78 -18.73 0.85
C LYS A 117 -6.24 -18.34 0.59
N GLU A 118 -6.79 -17.43 1.37
CA GLU A 118 -8.17 -16.94 1.18
C GLU A 118 -8.34 -16.26 -0.20
N LEU A 119 -7.34 -15.48 -0.64
CA LEU A 119 -7.32 -14.83 -1.97
C LEU A 119 -6.97 -15.78 -3.12
N GLY A 120 -6.53 -17.02 -2.85
CA GLY A 120 -6.08 -17.96 -3.87
C GLY A 120 -4.82 -17.51 -4.62
N LEU A 121 -3.98 -16.66 -4.03
CA LEU A 121 -2.78 -16.14 -4.66
C LEU A 121 -1.61 -17.13 -4.58
N PRO A 122 -0.73 -17.22 -5.61
CA PRO A 122 0.47 -18.06 -5.59
C PRO A 122 1.46 -17.58 -4.52
N LYS A 123 2.36 -18.49 -4.09
CA LYS A 123 3.34 -18.20 -3.02
C LYS A 123 4.49 -17.31 -3.48
N GLU A 124 4.91 -17.43 -4.73
CA GLU A 124 6.08 -16.76 -5.25
C GLU A 124 5.70 -15.62 -6.18
N ASN A 125 6.34 -14.49 -6.00
CA ASN A 125 6.21 -13.36 -6.90
C ASN A 125 7.01 -13.66 -8.18
N GLY A 126 6.37 -13.44 -9.33
CA GLY A 126 7.04 -13.50 -10.63
C GLY A 126 7.77 -12.18 -10.97
N GLU A 127 7.98 -11.98 -12.25
CA GLU A 127 8.50 -10.69 -12.79
C GLU A 127 7.42 -9.61 -12.89
N THR A 128 6.17 -10.00 -12.75
CA THR A 128 4.99 -9.12 -12.77
C THR A 128 4.19 -9.28 -11.48
N PRO A 129 3.46 -8.24 -11.04
CA PRO A 129 2.59 -8.33 -9.87
C PRO A 129 1.59 -9.48 -9.96
N ILE A 130 1.47 -10.26 -8.89
CA ILE A 130 0.66 -11.48 -8.82
C ILE A 130 -0.83 -11.22 -9.11
N ARG A 131 -1.34 -10.06 -8.69
CA ARG A 131 -2.76 -9.71 -8.84
C ARG A 131 -3.15 -9.35 -10.28
N LEU A 132 -2.17 -9.07 -11.16
CA LEU A 132 -2.47 -8.66 -12.54
C LEU A 132 -3.04 -9.82 -13.35
N ASP A 133 -4.17 -9.54 -13.99
CA ASP A 133 -4.88 -10.44 -14.90
C ASP A 133 -5.50 -9.58 -16.02
N ALA A 134 -4.85 -9.58 -17.17
CA ALA A 134 -5.24 -8.72 -18.29
C ALA A 134 -6.65 -9.03 -18.83
N ASP A 135 -7.06 -10.30 -18.79
CA ASP A 135 -8.38 -10.70 -19.29
C ASP A 135 -9.47 -10.21 -18.33
N LYS A 136 -9.30 -10.44 -17.03
CA LYS A 136 -10.22 -9.90 -16.02
C LYS A 136 -10.25 -8.38 -16.00
N ALA A 137 -9.10 -7.72 -16.12
CA ALA A 137 -9.03 -6.27 -16.19
C ALA A 137 -9.83 -5.71 -17.37
N ALA A 138 -9.71 -6.33 -18.56
CA ALA A 138 -10.45 -5.93 -19.75
C ALA A 138 -11.96 -6.20 -19.61
N GLU A 139 -12.34 -7.33 -19.04
CA GLU A 139 -13.73 -7.69 -18.77
C GLU A 139 -14.38 -6.68 -17.80
N TYR A 140 -13.75 -6.43 -16.64
CA TYR A 140 -14.25 -5.45 -15.68
C TYR A 140 -14.24 -4.02 -16.21
N LYS A 141 -13.23 -3.60 -16.99
CA LYS A 141 -13.25 -2.30 -17.68
C LYS A 141 -14.45 -2.16 -18.60
N LYS A 142 -14.72 -3.16 -19.43
CA LYS A 142 -15.87 -3.18 -20.32
C LYS A 142 -17.18 -3.09 -19.57
N GLN A 143 -17.36 -3.94 -18.55
CA GLN A 143 -18.54 -3.94 -17.69
C GLN A 143 -18.75 -2.56 -17.02
N ALA A 144 -17.68 -2.01 -16.41
CA ALA A 144 -17.75 -0.70 -15.78
C ALA A 144 -18.16 0.40 -16.77
N MET A 145 -17.59 0.41 -17.97
CA MET A 145 -17.95 1.41 -18.98
C MET A 145 -19.42 1.30 -19.42
N GLU A 146 -19.95 0.09 -19.57
CA GLU A 146 -21.35 -0.14 -19.92
C GLU A 146 -22.29 0.32 -18.79
N GLU A 147 -22.07 -0.14 -17.56
CA GLU A 147 -22.91 0.19 -16.39
C GLU A 147 -22.86 1.67 -16.04
N LEU A 148 -21.68 2.27 -16.02
CA LEU A 148 -21.49 3.67 -15.65
C LEU A 148 -22.00 4.64 -16.71
N SER A 149 -21.85 4.32 -18.00
CA SER A 149 -22.45 5.13 -19.08
C SER A 149 -23.98 5.16 -18.97
N ALA A 150 -24.59 4.04 -18.57
CA ALA A 150 -26.04 3.95 -18.39
C ALA A 150 -26.59 4.88 -17.31
N ILE A 151 -25.78 5.25 -16.31
CA ILE A 151 -26.13 6.18 -15.23
C ILE A 151 -25.53 7.59 -15.41
N GLY A 152 -25.00 7.87 -16.62
CA GLY A 152 -24.53 9.20 -17.02
C GLY A 152 -23.13 9.57 -16.60
N VAL A 153 -22.28 8.60 -16.25
CA VAL A 153 -20.84 8.85 -16.03
C VAL A 153 -20.15 9.11 -17.36
N THR A 154 -19.31 10.13 -17.40
CA THR A 154 -18.51 10.50 -18.58
C THR A 154 -17.08 10.00 -18.45
N PHE A 155 -16.52 9.53 -19.56
CA PHE A 155 -15.14 9.07 -19.65
C PHE A 155 -14.25 10.04 -20.46
N PRO A 156 -12.93 10.15 -20.16
CA PRO A 156 -12.27 9.48 -19.03
C PRO A 156 -12.73 10.00 -17.68
N VAL A 157 -12.78 9.10 -16.68
CA VAL A 157 -12.97 9.52 -15.29
C VAL A 157 -11.70 10.19 -14.79
N MET A 158 -11.81 11.44 -14.32
CA MET A 158 -10.68 12.19 -13.79
C MET A 158 -10.34 11.76 -12.37
N VAL A 159 -9.07 11.45 -12.14
CA VAL A 159 -8.56 10.93 -10.85
C VAL A 159 -7.67 11.97 -10.21
N ASP A 160 -8.20 12.80 -9.32
CA ASP A 160 -7.42 13.83 -8.64
C ASP A 160 -6.51 13.22 -7.59
N TYR A 161 -5.20 13.33 -7.82
CA TYR A 161 -4.14 12.86 -6.93
C TYR A 161 -3.29 14.03 -6.43
N TYR A 162 -3.32 14.26 -5.12
CA TYR A 162 -2.68 15.40 -4.48
C TYR A 162 -1.33 15.05 -3.86
N ILE A 163 -0.33 15.84 -4.15
CA ILE A 163 1.04 15.73 -3.62
C ILE A 163 1.55 17.06 -3.08
N ALA A 164 2.59 17.02 -2.25
CA ALA A 164 3.24 18.25 -1.76
C ALA A 164 3.96 18.97 -2.90
N GLY A 165 3.54 20.17 -3.25
CA GLY A 165 4.09 20.93 -4.40
C GLY A 165 5.56 21.36 -4.23
N SER A 166 6.07 21.38 -2.99
CA SER A 166 7.47 21.68 -2.69
C SER A 166 8.39 20.45 -2.73
N ASN A 167 7.86 19.25 -2.99
CA ASN A 167 8.62 18.00 -2.98
C ASN A 167 8.81 17.47 -4.42
N GLN A 168 9.97 17.76 -5.00
CA GLN A 168 10.30 17.32 -6.36
C GLN A 168 10.27 15.79 -6.52
N ILE A 169 10.71 15.05 -5.50
CA ILE A 169 10.70 13.57 -5.54
C ILE A 169 9.26 13.05 -5.61
N ALA A 170 8.32 13.69 -4.88
CA ALA A 170 6.92 13.33 -4.94
C ALA A 170 6.30 13.66 -6.31
N LEU A 171 6.67 14.81 -6.92
CA LEU A 171 6.27 15.19 -8.27
C LEU A 171 6.74 14.17 -9.32
N ASP A 172 8.02 13.80 -9.27
CA ASP A 172 8.59 12.81 -10.19
C ASP A 172 7.90 11.44 -10.03
N SER A 173 7.62 11.02 -8.80
CA SER A 173 6.90 9.76 -8.53
C SER A 173 5.44 9.82 -8.99
N ALA A 174 4.78 10.96 -8.85
CA ALA A 174 3.42 11.14 -9.34
C ALA A 174 3.34 11.10 -10.87
N ASN A 175 4.32 11.66 -11.58
CA ASN A 175 4.41 11.57 -13.03
C ASN A 175 4.60 10.11 -13.50
N VAL A 176 5.46 9.33 -12.82
CA VAL A 176 5.59 7.90 -13.10
C VAL A 176 4.28 7.16 -12.83
N MET A 177 3.59 7.48 -11.74
CA MET A 177 2.28 6.90 -11.45
C MET A 177 1.25 7.24 -12.54
N ALA A 178 1.21 8.48 -13.02
CA ALA A 178 0.32 8.87 -14.11
C ALA A 178 0.59 8.07 -15.38
N GLN A 179 1.87 7.81 -15.69
CA GLN A 179 2.23 6.96 -16.82
C GLN A 179 1.77 5.51 -16.59
N CYS A 180 1.94 4.95 -15.37
CA CYS A 180 1.43 3.63 -15.04
C CYS A 180 -0.10 3.52 -15.25
N PHE A 181 -0.86 4.56 -14.87
CA PHE A 181 -2.30 4.60 -15.10
C PHE A 181 -2.64 4.63 -16.59
N SER A 182 -1.98 5.48 -17.37
CA SER A 182 -2.16 5.57 -18.81
C SER A 182 -1.87 4.24 -19.52
N ASP A 183 -0.72 3.65 -19.22
CA ASP A 183 -0.26 2.40 -19.86
C ASP A 183 -1.12 1.19 -19.47
N SER A 184 -1.63 1.17 -18.24
CA SER A 184 -2.36 0.01 -17.69
C SER A 184 -3.85 0.07 -17.98
N LEU A 185 -4.47 1.24 -17.84
CA LEU A 185 -5.92 1.39 -17.86
C LEU A 185 -6.42 2.13 -19.11
N GLY A 186 -5.57 2.96 -19.72
CA GLY A 186 -5.85 3.75 -20.89
C GLY A 186 -6.48 5.11 -20.59
N ASP A 187 -6.01 6.14 -21.30
CA ASP A 187 -6.44 7.53 -21.13
C ASP A 187 -7.90 7.79 -21.60
N ASP A 188 -8.51 6.82 -22.27
CA ASP A 188 -9.92 6.81 -22.66
C ASP A 188 -10.85 6.42 -21.51
N TYR A 189 -10.31 5.75 -20.48
CA TYR A 189 -11.07 5.22 -19.36
C TYR A 189 -10.86 6.02 -18.07
N VAL A 190 -9.61 6.19 -17.65
CA VAL A 190 -9.23 6.97 -16.47
C VAL A 190 -8.03 7.85 -16.77
N LYS A 191 -7.98 9.03 -16.16
CA LYS A 191 -6.84 9.93 -16.32
C LYS A 191 -6.42 10.50 -14.97
N LEU A 192 -5.18 10.20 -14.56
CA LEU A 192 -4.62 10.75 -13.35
C LEU A 192 -4.32 12.24 -13.51
N ASN A 193 -4.93 13.05 -12.65
CA ASN A 193 -4.77 14.50 -12.60
C ASN A 193 -3.94 14.86 -11.36
N ILE A 194 -2.66 15.20 -11.56
CA ILE A 194 -1.75 15.55 -10.49
C ILE A 194 -2.05 16.97 -10.02
N LYS A 195 -2.45 17.09 -8.76
CA LYS A 195 -2.69 18.37 -8.07
C LYS A 195 -1.71 18.53 -6.90
N THR A 196 -1.53 19.76 -6.44
CA THR A 196 -0.57 20.05 -5.37
C THR A 196 -1.24 20.76 -4.21
N TYR A 197 -0.72 20.50 -3.00
CA TYR A 197 -1.00 21.31 -1.81
C TYR A 197 0.31 21.94 -1.31
N ILE A 198 0.19 23.03 -0.50
CA ILE A 198 1.34 23.85 -0.11
C ILE A 198 1.78 23.56 1.32
N LYS A 199 0.87 23.55 2.30
CA LYS A 199 1.19 23.49 3.73
C LYS A 199 0.71 22.24 4.42
N SER A 200 -0.52 21.82 4.17
CA SER A 200 -1.15 20.74 4.93
C SER A 200 -2.13 19.95 4.07
N SER A 201 -1.74 18.72 3.72
CA SER A 201 -2.65 17.80 3.01
C SER A 201 -3.97 17.60 3.75
N THR A 202 -3.94 17.52 5.08
CA THR A 202 -5.16 17.36 5.88
C THR A 202 -6.12 18.53 5.69
N LYS A 203 -5.64 19.78 5.82
CA LYS A 203 -6.51 20.96 5.75
C LYS A 203 -6.90 21.34 4.32
N GLU A 204 -5.98 21.16 3.37
CA GLU A 204 -6.14 21.65 2.00
C GLU A 204 -6.78 20.61 1.08
N VAL A 205 -6.72 19.30 1.43
CA VAL A 205 -7.15 18.21 0.57
C VAL A 205 -8.14 17.27 1.26
N TYR A 206 -7.75 16.67 2.40
CA TYR A 206 -8.54 15.59 2.99
C TYR A 206 -9.77 16.09 3.74
N THR A 207 -9.67 17.18 4.50
CA THR A 207 -10.84 17.76 5.19
C THR A 207 -11.91 18.26 4.22
N PRO A 208 -11.57 18.99 3.13
CA PRO A 208 -12.54 19.36 2.11
C PRO A 208 -12.85 18.24 1.10
N LYS A 209 -12.29 17.02 1.26
CA LYS A 209 -12.56 15.80 0.46
C LYS A 209 -12.25 15.95 -1.04
N LEU A 210 -11.24 16.72 -1.43
CA LEU A 210 -10.96 17.05 -2.83
C LEU A 210 -10.27 15.93 -3.63
N HIS A 211 -9.62 14.96 -2.95
CA HIS A 211 -8.89 13.87 -3.61
C HIS A 211 -9.82 12.81 -4.16
N SER A 212 -9.44 12.20 -5.28
CA SER A 212 -10.06 10.97 -5.76
C SER A 212 -9.43 9.75 -5.07
N ILE A 213 -8.11 9.76 -4.95
CA ILE A 213 -7.34 8.67 -4.31
C ILE A 213 -6.32 9.21 -3.31
N ALA A 214 -6.06 8.41 -2.29
CA ALA A 214 -4.89 8.55 -1.42
C ALA A 214 -3.95 7.37 -1.70
N ALA A 215 -2.94 7.59 -2.56
CA ALA A 215 -1.96 6.58 -2.91
C ALA A 215 -0.71 6.71 -2.05
N GLY A 216 -0.13 5.58 -1.63
CA GLY A 216 1.06 5.53 -0.80
C GLY A 216 0.84 5.90 0.68
N ALA A 217 -0.36 6.28 1.07
CA ALA A 217 -0.72 6.36 2.48
C ALA A 217 -0.74 4.95 3.07
N GLY A 218 -0.01 4.74 4.16
CA GLY A 218 0.21 3.41 4.72
C GLY A 218 0.10 3.37 6.24
N TRP A 219 0.18 2.18 6.79
CA TRP A 219 0.15 1.90 8.21
C TRP A 219 1.29 1.00 8.64
N GLY A 220 1.83 1.24 9.82
CA GLY A 220 2.69 0.31 10.55
C GLY A 220 1.99 0.02 11.87
N ALA A 221 1.76 -1.25 12.17
CA ALA A 221 0.96 -1.64 13.32
C ALA A 221 1.54 -1.12 14.65
N ASP A 222 0.66 -0.76 15.58
CA ASP A 222 1.00 -0.38 16.95
C ASP A 222 1.23 -1.60 17.85
N TYR A 223 0.67 -2.76 17.47
CA TYR A 223 0.81 -4.06 18.14
C TYR A 223 0.60 -5.24 17.15
N GLY A 224 1.00 -6.43 17.54
CA GLY A 224 1.02 -7.66 16.71
C GLY A 224 -0.33 -8.34 16.57
N ASP A 225 -1.33 -7.63 16.08
CA ASP A 225 -2.65 -8.19 15.81
C ASP A 225 -3.20 -7.59 14.51
N PRO A 226 -3.80 -8.37 13.62
CA PRO A 226 -4.38 -7.88 12.37
C PRO A 226 -5.47 -6.83 12.56
N GLN A 227 -6.15 -6.84 13.69
CA GLN A 227 -7.15 -5.83 14.06
C GLN A 227 -6.61 -4.41 13.91
N ASN A 228 -5.34 -4.17 14.32
CA ASN A 228 -4.75 -2.83 14.25
C ASN A 228 -4.60 -2.29 12.81
N TYR A 229 -4.43 -3.18 11.84
CA TYR A 229 -4.48 -2.81 10.42
C TYR A 229 -5.92 -2.60 9.93
N LEU A 230 -6.77 -3.60 10.11
CA LEU A 230 -8.06 -3.67 9.44
C LEU A 230 -9.09 -2.67 9.98
N ILE A 231 -9.04 -2.36 11.28
CA ILE A 231 -9.94 -1.37 11.91
C ILE A 231 -9.85 0.01 11.26
N GLN A 232 -8.72 0.34 10.62
CA GLN A 232 -8.49 1.62 9.96
C GLN A 232 -9.49 1.89 8.82
N GLU A 233 -10.03 0.84 8.19
CA GLU A 233 -10.96 0.91 7.06
C GLU A 233 -12.43 0.59 7.43
N ALA A 234 -12.71 0.28 8.71
CA ALA A 234 -14.05 -0.13 9.15
C ALA A 234 -15.12 0.96 8.89
N TYR A 235 -16.33 0.53 8.55
CA TYR A 235 -17.45 1.42 8.28
C TYR A 235 -18.04 2.01 9.56
N LYS A 236 -18.08 3.34 9.64
CA LYS A 236 -18.66 4.08 10.78
C LYS A 236 -18.16 3.60 12.15
N TYR A 237 -16.87 3.35 12.24
CA TYR A 237 -16.21 2.88 13.45
C TYR A 237 -15.38 4.00 14.07
N ASP A 238 -15.45 4.20 15.39
CA ASP A 238 -14.86 5.36 16.07
C ASP A 238 -13.33 5.47 15.87
N ASN A 239 -12.65 4.32 15.74
CA ASN A 239 -11.21 4.24 15.55
C ASN A 239 -10.78 4.03 14.09
N ALA A 240 -11.69 4.09 13.13
CA ALA A 240 -11.39 3.91 11.72
C ALA A 240 -10.79 5.19 11.10
N TYR A 241 -9.51 5.42 11.41
CA TYR A 241 -8.82 6.65 11.02
C TYR A 241 -8.76 6.86 9.51
N TYR A 242 -8.51 5.81 8.73
CA TYR A 242 -8.43 5.94 7.28
C TYR A 242 -9.78 6.00 6.61
N SER A 243 -10.77 5.30 7.16
CA SER A 243 -12.15 5.42 6.74
C SER A 243 -12.64 6.87 6.87
N ALA A 244 -12.33 7.53 7.99
CA ALA A 244 -12.71 8.91 8.21
C ALA A 244 -11.89 9.94 7.41
N LYS A 245 -10.61 9.65 7.11
CA LYS A 245 -9.70 10.62 6.51
C LYS A 245 -9.57 10.48 4.99
N TYR A 246 -9.50 9.26 4.50
CA TYR A 246 -9.18 9.01 3.10
C TYR A 246 -10.35 8.47 2.30
N THR A 247 -11.12 7.53 2.84
CA THR A 247 -12.21 6.92 2.08
C THR A 247 -13.53 7.66 2.22
N ASN A 248 -13.72 8.35 3.34
CA ASN A 248 -14.95 9.08 3.67
C ASN A 248 -16.23 8.22 3.55
N ILE A 249 -16.11 6.90 3.56
CA ILE A 249 -17.23 5.98 3.35
C ILE A 249 -18.33 6.15 4.40
N GLY A 250 -17.98 6.55 5.62
CA GLY A 250 -18.92 6.79 6.71
C GLY A 250 -19.85 7.98 6.48
N SER A 251 -19.49 8.92 5.60
CA SER A 251 -20.28 10.10 5.26
C SER A 251 -21.10 9.95 3.97
N VAL A 252 -20.92 8.83 3.25
CA VAL A 252 -21.71 8.55 2.04
C VAL A 252 -23.17 8.28 2.42
N GLU A 253 -24.09 9.01 1.80
CA GLU A 253 -25.52 8.74 1.89
C GLU A 253 -25.89 7.61 0.93
N GLU A 254 -26.57 6.58 1.46
CA GLU A 254 -26.96 5.39 0.69
C GLU A 254 -27.98 5.76 -0.40
N ASN A 255 -27.70 5.32 -1.62
CA ASN A 255 -28.59 5.44 -2.78
C ASN A 255 -28.41 4.24 -3.72
N GLU A 256 -29.18 4.16 -4.79
CA GLU A 256 -29.16 3.01 -5.72
C GLU A 256 -27.80 2.78 -6.38
N ASN A 257 -26.97 3.82 -6.54
CA ASN A 257 -25.67 3.71 -7.21
C ASN A 257 -24.55 3.23 -6.26
N ASN A 258 -24.70 3.35 -4.95
CA ASN A 258 -23.67 3.02 -3.97
C ASN A 258 -24.08 1.98 -2.93
N LYS A 259 -25.28 1.43 -3.05
CA LYS A 259 -25.83 0.47 -2.09
C LYS A 259 -24.96 -0.79 -1.95
N GLU A 260 -24.43 -1.32 -3.04
CA GLU A 260 -23.55 -2.48 -3.01
C GLU A 260 -22.26 -2.16 -2.27
N LEU A 261 -21.59 -1.05 -2.61
CA LEU A 261 -20.39 -0.57 -1.92
C LEU A 261 -20.62 -0.45 -0.39
N ILE A 262 -21.73 0.16 0.02
CA ILE A 262 -22.05 0.31 1.44
C ILE A 262 -22.29 -1.05 2.10
N ASN A 263 -22.92 -1.99 1.40
CA ASN A 263 -23.12 -3.35 1.91
C ASN A 263 -21.78 -4.09 2.03
N ASP A 264 -20.86 -3.94 1.09
CA ASP A 264 -19.52 -4.53 1.18
C ASP A 264 -18.76 -4.00 2.38
N TYR A 265 -18.82 -2.71 2.64
CA TYR A 265 -18.18 -2.12 3.82
C TYR A 265 -18.84 -2.56 5.14
N LYS A 266 -20.17 -2.73 5.15
CA LYS A 266 -20.90 -3.29 6.31
C LYS A 266 -20.50 -4.74 6.56
N GLU A 267 -20.39 -5.55 5.49
CA GLU A 267 -19.99 -6.95 5.59
C GLU A 267 -18.53 -7.08 6.02
N PHE A 268 -17.61 -6.31 5.43
CA PHE A 268 -16.22 -6.24 5.88
C PHE A 268 -16.14 -5.93 7.39
N THR A 269 -16.89 -4.92 7.84
CA THR A 269 -16.88 -4.51 9.25
C THR A 269 -17.47 -5.60 10.15
N ARG A 270 -18.52 -6.29 9.72
CA ARG A 270 -19.11 -7.44 10.43
C ARG A 270 -18.09 -8.58 10.59
N LEU A 271 -17.38 -8.93 9.51
CA LEU A 271 -16.33 -9.96 9.55
C LEU A 271 -15.18 -9.58 10.50
N LEU A 272 -14.79 -8.31 10.48
CA LEU A 272 -13.77 -7.75 11.37
C LEU A 272 -14.22 -7.85 12.86
N GLU A 273 -15.45 -7.48 13.18
CA GLU A 273 -16.00 -7.56 14.54
C GLU A 273 -16.12 -9.01 15.02
N GLU A 274 -16.53 -9.93 14.15
CA GLU A 274 -16.56 -11.36 14.47
C GLU A 274 -15.17 -11.89 14.81
N ALA A 275 -14.15 -11.50 14.01
CA ALA A 275 -12.76 -11.88 14.28
C ALA A 275 -12.25 -11.27 15.60
N ASP A 276 -12.59 -10.02 15.88
CA ASP A 276 -12.15 -9.31 17.10
C ASP A 276 -12.74 -9.91 18.38
N ASN A 277 -13.93 -10.49 18.32
CA ASN A 277 -14.56 -11.19 19.42
C ASN A 277 -13.93 -12.56 19.77
N ILE A 278 -13.03 -13.09 18.93
CA ILE A 278 -12.31 -14.33 19.23
C ILE A 278 -11.09 -13.97 20.10
N VAL A 279 -11.14 -14.32 21.38
CA VAL A 279 -10.10 -13.96 22.36
C VAL A 279 -9.38 -15.18 23.00
N ASP A 280 -9.93 -16.37 22.81
CA ASP A 280 -9.48 -17.62 23.45
C ASP A 280 -8.66 -18.53 22.51
N ASP A 281 -8.68 -18.27 21.20
CA ASP A 281 -7.99 -19.08 20.18
C ASP A 281 -7.38 -18.16 19.12
N MET A 282 -6.09 -17.89 19.23
CA MET A 282 -5.39 -16.96 18.35
C MET A 282 -5.31 -17.46 16.90
N ASP A 283 -5.23 -18.76 16.67
CA ASP A 283 -5.20 -19.29 15.30
C ASP A 283 -6.54 -19.12 14.61
N LYS A 284 -7.64 -19.33 15.32
CA LYS A 284 -8.98 -19.02 14.82
C LYS A 284 -9.19 -17.53 14.60
N ARG A 285 -8.70 -16.69 15.53
CA ARG A 285 -8.73 -15.23 15.41
C ARG A 285 -8.03 -14.78 14.13
N TYR A 286 -6.81 -15.25 13.89
CA TYR A 286 -6.04 -14.88 12.71
C TYR A 286 -6.69 -15.39 11.41
N ALA A 287 -7.24 -16.60 11.41
CA ALA A 287 -7.98 -17.12 10.27
C ALA A 287 -9.25 -16.29 9.97
N ALA A 288 -9.96 -15.83 10.99
CA ALA A 288 -11.12 -14.97 10.82
C ALA A 288 -10.75 -13.58 10.28
N PHE A 289 -9.68 -12.96 10.80
CA PHE A 289 -9.17 -11.70 10.24
C PHE A 289 -8.67 -11.85 8.81
N ALA A 290 -8.04 -12.98 8.47
CA ALA A 290 -7.59 -13.24 7.10
C ALA A 290 -8.76 -13.26 6.11
N LYS A 291 -9.92 -13.81 6.51
CA LYS A 291 -11.15 -13.74 5.71
C LYS A 291 -11.67 -12.31 5.54
N ALA A 292 -11.64 -11.51 6.62
CA ALA A 292 -12.05 -10.11 6.55
C ALA A 292 -11.12 -9.31 5.62
N GLU A 293 -9.82 -9.50 5.73
CA GLU A 293 -8.83 -8.83 4.86
C GLU A 293 -8.98 -9.26 3.40
N ALA A 294 -9.13 -10.56 3.15
CA ALA A 294 -9.35 -11.08 1.81
C ALA A 294 -10.65 -10.56 1.20
N TYR A 295 -11.74 -10.49 1.96
CA TYR A 295 -13.00 -9.90 1.52
C TYR A 295 -12.83 -8.45 1.06
N MET A 296 -12.14 -7.63 1.86
CA MET A 296 -11.87 -6.22 1.55
C MET A 296 -11.06 -6.08 0.25
N ILE A 297 -10.07 -6.92 0.05
CA ILE A 297 -9.20 -6.89 -1.14
C ILE A 297 -9.94 -7.41 -2.37
N ASP A 298 -10.67 -8.54 -2.25
CA ASP A 298 -11.39 -9.16 -3.37
C ASP A 298 -12.50 -8.25 -3.91
N ASN A 299 -13.17 -7.49 -3.06
CA ASN A 299 -14.15 -6.46 -3.47
C ASN A 299 -13.51 -5.12 -3.86
N ALA A 300 -12.17 -5.08 -3.94
CA ALA A 300 -11.40 -3.90 -4.30
C ALA A 300 -11.82 -2.63 -3.52
N LEU A 301 -12.11 -2.78 -2.21
CA LEU A 301 -12.40 -1.65 -1.33
C LEU A 301 -11.14 -0.81 -1.11
N VAL A 302 -9.97 -1.46 -1.17
CA VAL A 302 -8.65 -0.85 -1.26
C VAL A 302 -7.81 -1.64 -2.26
N ILE A 303 -6.75 -1.02 -2.80
CA ILE A 303 -5.76 -1.74 -3.63
C ILE A 303 -4.44 -1.77 -2.89
N PRO A 304 -3.95 -2.95 -2.44
CA PRO A 304 -2.59 -3.10 -1.93
C PRO A 304 -1.56 -2.64 -2.96
N GLN A 305 -0.53 -1.91 -2.52
CA GLN A 305 0.50 -1.37 -3.40
C GLN A 305 1.87 -1.98 -3.12
N TYR A 306 2.51 -1.50 -2.04
CA TYR A 306 3.87 -1.89 -1.75
C TYR A 306 4.24 -1.76 -0.27
N CYS A 307 5.28 -2.52 0.10
CA CYS A 307 6.08 -2.28 1.30
C CYS A 307 7.43 -1.70 0.88
N GLY A 308 8.06 -0.89 1.74
CA GLY A 308 9.38 -0.37 1.48
C GLY A 308 10.41 -1.50 1.50
N ASP A 309 11.07 -1.69 0.37
CA ASP A 309 12.22 -2.57 0.22
C ASP A 309 13.21 -1.85 -0.68
N GLY A 310 14.44 -1.73 -0.28
CA GLY A 310 15.44 -0.96 -1.04
C GLY A 310 16.85 -1.24 -0.57
N TRP A 311 17.77 -0.36 -0.96
CA TRP A 311 19.19 -0.52 -0.70
C TRP A 311 19.75 0.67 0.05
N THR A 312 20.83 0.46 0.79
CA THR A 312 21.47 1.47 1.63
C THR A 312 22.97 1.25 1.74
N LEU A 313 23.67 2.28 2.17
CA LEU A 313 25.00 2.17 2.75
C LEU A 313 24.84 2.36 4.27
N THR A 314 25.25 1.39 5.08
CA THR A 314 25.02 1.45 6.52
C THR A 314 26.18 0.87 7.33
N LYS A 315 26.43 1.47 8.48
CA LYS A 315 27.28 0.95 9.54
C LYS A 315 26.48 0.24 10.63
N ILE A 316 25.16 0.27 10.56
CA ILE A 316 24.26 -0.30 11.56
C ILE A 316 23.94 -1.74 11.16
N ASN A 317 24.07 -2.68 12.12
CA ASN A 317 23.52 -4.01 11.96
C ASN A 317 21.98 -3.97 12.09
N PRO A 318 21.21 -4.14 11.00
CA PRO A 318 19.75 -4.02 11.05
C PRO A 318 19.09 -5.15 11.86
N TYR A 319 19.81 -6.26 12.10
CA TYR A 319 19.32 -7.40 12.87
C TYR A 319 19.58 -7.26 14.37
N SER A 320 20.51 -6.40 14.78
CA SER A 320 20.70 -6.01 16.19
C SER A 320 19.64 -5.02 16.67
N MET A 321 19.03 -4.33 15.70
CA MET A 321 17.87 -3.51 15.98
C MET A 321 16.75 -4.43 16.44
N LYS A 322 16.61 -4.62 17.77
CA LYS A 322 15.40 -5.19 18.32
C LYS A 322 14.28 -4.24 17.94
N ARG A 323 13.74 -4.44 16.77
CA ARG A 323 12.46 -3.89 16.44
C ARG A 323 11.51 -4.48 17.47
N ALA A 324 11.07 -3.69 18.43
CA ALA A 324 9.70 -3.88 18.71
C ALA A 324 9.01 -3.61 17.41
N VAL A 325 8.36 -4.60 16.92
CA VAL A 325 7.66 -4.60 15.64
C VAL A 325 6.60 -3.51 15.63
N PHE A 326 6.31 -2.90 16.81
CA PHE A 326 5.15 -2.07 17.07
C PHE A 326 5.47 -0.81 17.86
N GLY A 327 4.78 0.27 17.54
CA GLY A 327 4.79 1.52 18.29
C GLY A 327 6.06 2.36 18.12
N CYS A 328 6.27 3.29 19.03
CA CYS A 328 7.39 4.27 19.03
C CYS A 328 8.79 3.66 19.20
N GLN A 329 8.93 2.36 19.16
CA GLN A 329 10.17 1.64 19.48
C GLN A 329 11.20 1.69 18.36
N ASN A 330 10.84 2.13 17.17
CA ASN A 330 11.79 2.38 16.09
C ASN A 330 12.89 3.37 16.46
N ASN A 331 12.71 4.15 17.52
CA ASN A 331 13.66 5.14 18.02
C ASN A 331 14.50 4.63 19.20
N LYS A 332 14.31 3.39 19.65
CA LYS A 332 15.13 2.81 20.74
C LYS A 332 16.43 2.24 20.20
N MET A 333 17.48 3.04 20.28
CA MET A 333 18.81 2.67 19.80
C MET A 333 19.59 1.79 20.79
N LYS A 334 18.99 1.40 21.92
CA LYS A 334 19.62 0.53 22.92
C LYS A 334 19.93 -0.84 22.28
N ASN A 335 21.18 -1.25 22.40
CA ASN A 335 21.73 -2.50 21.86
C ASN A 335 21.87 -2.53 20.32
N TRP A 336 21.76 -1.40 19.63
CA TRP A 336 22.18 -1.37 18.23
C TRP A 336 23.68 -1.58 18.12
N GLU A 337 24.03 -2.47 17.22
CA GLU A 337 25.43 -2.73 16.88
C GLU A 337 25.83 -1.91 15.66
N THR A 338 26.97 -1.24 15.77
CA THR A 338 27.53 -0.46 14.67
C THR A 338 28.94 -0.90 14.36
N ASN A 339 29.30 -0.89 13.08
CA ASN A 339 30.66 -1.13 12.62
C ASN A 339 31.37 0.22 12.35
N LYS A 340 32.67 0.23 12.47
CA LYS A 340 33.51 1.40 12.14
C LYS A 340 33.36 1.78 10.65
N ASN A 341 33.31 0.77 9.80
CA ASN A 341 33.10 0.91 8.34
C ASN A 341 31.68 0.48 7.98
N GLY A 342 31.22 0.81 6.76
CA GLY A 342 29.98 0.24 6.24
C GLY A 342 30.04 -1.28 6.16
N TYR A 343 28.93 -1.94 6.41
CA TYR A 343 28.80 -3.38 6.20
C TYR A 343 28.90 -3.71 4.71
N THR A 344 29.57 -4.80 4.40
CA THR A 344 29.59 -5.39 3.05
C THR A 344 28.37 -6.28 2.84
N ALA A 345 28.07 -6.60 1.58
CA ALA A 345 26.99 -7.52 1.23
C ALA A 345 27.18 -8.91 1.86
N GLU A 346 28.44 -9.42 1.88
CA GLU A 346 28.78 -10.70 2.50
C GLU A 346 28.54 -10.69 4.03
N GLU A 347 29.00 -9.63 4.70
CA GLU A 347 28.77 -9.47 6.14
C GLU A 347 27.28 -9.38 6.47
N MET A 348 26.51 -8.68 5.62
CA MET A 348 25.05 -8.53 5.82
C MET A 348 24.30 -9.86 5.66
N GLU A 349 24.65 -10.66 4.65
CA GLU A 349 24.08 -12.00 4.45
C GLU A 349 24.39 -12.92 5.65
N LYS A 350 25.58 -12.84 6.19
CA LYS A 350 25.94 -13.60 7.40
C LYS A 350 25.10 -13.18 8.62
N LEU A 351 24.96 -11.87 8.85
CA LEU A 351 24.12 -11.34 9.94
C LEU A 351 22.65 -11.75 9.79
N LYS A 352 22.14 -11.76 8.55
CA LYS A 352 20.79 -12.23 8.24
C LYS A 352 20.64 -13.70 8.59
N ALA A 353 21.55 -14.55 8.13
CA ALA A 353 21.52 -15.98 8.41
C ALA A 353 21.60 -16.30 9.92
N GLU A 354 22.46 -15.59 10.65
CA GLU A 354 22.55 -15.72 12.11
C GLU A 354 21.24 -15.30 12.81
N TYR A 355 20.56 -14.27 12.31
CA TYR A 355 19.28 -13.82 12.87
C TYR A 355 18.14 -14.80 12.57
N GLU A 356 18.11 -15.39 11.37
CA GLU A 356 17.06 -16.35 10.97
C GLU A 356 17.23 -17.72 11.61
N ALA A 357 18.43 -18.05 12.11
CA ALA A 357 18.71 -19.29 12.81
C ALA A 357 18.34 -19.26 14.31
N ASN A 358 18.08 -18.08 14.90
CA ASN A 358 17.75 -17.88 16.30
C ASN A 358 16.29 -17.50 16.52
#